data_fd31abcf2dc52755813cce9b6f2716d3
#
_entry.id   fd31abcf2dc52755813cce9b6f2716d3
#
_cell.length_a   1.000
_cell.length_b   1.000
_cell.length_c   1.000
_cell.angle_alpha   90.00
_cell.angle_beta   90.00
_cell.angle_gamma   90.00
#
_symmetry.space_group_name_H-M   'P 1'
#
loop_
_entity.id
_entity.type
_entity.pdbx_description
1 polymer ?
#
loop_
_entity_poly.entity_id
_entity_poly.type
_entity_poly.pdbx_seq_one_letter_code
_entity_poly.pdbx_strand_id
1 'polypeptide(L)'
;MTTSSRICHCDEMRFGLWGQVRRRWGLKGVKIIQRLQIAFRWSYLVLGVDVARGTIRWGWSQGMKQRQLVPVLEEWSMDGVVWDGASSHRGKLMGQVGFARIFLPAYSPELNPAERVFEEVRRQVEGQVYPSLEAKRSAIDHLLRQLRSDQTRLRRLIGWDWLQQATAQLPQTQ
;
A
#
# COMPACT_ATOMS: atom_id res chain seq x y z
N MET A 1 -23.93 16.84 12.17
CA MET A 1 -22.81 15.86 12.28
C MET A 1 -21.94 16.04 11.06
N THR A 2 -20.82 16.70 11.18
CA THR A 2 -19.86 16.89 10.08
C THR A 2 -19.24 15.54 9.75
N THR A 3 -19.55 15.01 8.59
CA THR A 3 -18.96 13.75 8.10
C THR A 3 -17.47 14.04 7.84
N SER A 4 -16.60 13.49 8.65
CA SER A 4 -15.16 13.64 8.45
C SER A 4 -14.78 13.12 7.06
N SER A 5 -14.04 13.91 6.28
CA SER A 5 -13.58 13.58 4.94
C SER A 5 -12.77 12.26 4.94
N ARG A 6 -13.00 11.43 3.93
CA ARG A 6 -12.32 10.14 3.75
C ARG A 6 -11.04 10.37 2.92
N ILE A 7 -9.96 10.70 3.60
CA ILE A 7 -8.67 10.94 2.97
C ILE A 7 -7.80 9.71 3.14
N CYS A 8 -7.29 9.17 2.03
CA CYS A 8 -6.39 8.03 2.02
C CYS A 8 -4.99 8.42 1.56
N HIS A 9 -3.98 8.00 2.30
CA HIS A 9 -2.60 8.00 1.84
C HIS A 9 -2.41 6.77 0.95
N CYS A 10 -2.15 7.00 -0.33
CA CYS A 10 -2.09 5.94 -1.33
C CYS A 10 -0.68 5.69 -1.84
N ASP A 11 -0.44 4.45 -2.28
CA ASP A 11 0.80 4.05 -2.93
C ASP A 11 0.63 2.72 -3.65
N GLU A 12 1.57 2.37 -4.55
CA GLU A 12 1.58 1.11 -5.29
C GLU A 12 2.87 0.33 -5.05
N MET A 13 2.73 -0.97 -4.88
CA MET A 13 3.86 -1.87 -4.79
C MET A 13 3.76 -3.00 -5.82
N ARG A 14 4.84 -3.19 -6.58
CA ARG A 14 4.97 -4.32 -7.49
C ARG A 14 5.30 -5.60 -6.73
N PHE A 15 4.50 -6.63 -6.93
CA PHE A 15 4.76 -7.99 -6.49
C PHE A 15 4.98 -8.92 -7.67
N GLY A 16 5.88 -9.88 -7.50
CA GLY A 16 6.14 -10.87 -8.53
C GLY A 16 6.53 -12.22 -7.95
N LEU A 17 6.65 -13.20 -8.86
CA LEU A 17 7.19 -14.52 -8.56
C LEU A 17 8.72 -14.56 -8.66
N TRP A 18 9.35 -13.45 -8.98
CA TRP A 18 10.79 -13.30 -8.86
C TRP A 18 11.16 -13.25 -7.38
N GLY A 19 11.85 -14.28 -6.91
CA GLY A 19 12.28 -14.38 -5.52
C GLY A 19 13.38 -13.34 -5.21
N GLN A 20 13.31 -12.77 -4.01
CA GLN A 20 14.35 -11.88 -3.50
C GLN A 20 15.10 -12.57 -2.35
N VAL A 21 16.41 -12.50 -2.38
CA VAL A 21 17.27 -12.95 -1.29
C VAL A 21 17.24 -11.89 -0.20
N ARG A 22 16.86 -12.28 1.02
CA ARG A 22 16.90 -11.41 2.20
C ARG A 22 17.85 -11.95 3.25
N ARG A 23 18.46 -11.05 4.02
CA ARG A 23 19.18 -11.41 5.23
C ARG A 23 18.20 -12.05 6.22
N ARG A 24 18.59 -13.17 6.80
CA ARG A 24 17.81 -13.90 7.82
C ARG A 24 18.71 -14.19 9.01
N TRP A 25 18.12 -14.18 10.19
CA TRP A 25 18.75 -14.70 11.39
C TRP A 25 18.72 -16.22 11.35
N GLY A 26 19.83 -16.84 11.74
CA GLY A 26 19.97 -18.29 11.87
C GLY A 26 20.93 -18.66 12.99
N LEU A 27 21.00 -19.92 13.33
CA LEU A 27 21.95 -20.41 14.32
C LEU A 27 23.38 -20.26 13.81
N LYS A 28 24.29 -19.82 14.68
CA LYS A 28 25.73 -19.69 14.35
C LYS A 28 26.28 -21.03 13.85
N GLY A 29 26.97 -21.03 12.74
CA GLY A 29 27.56 -22.21 12.12
C GLY A 29 26.59 -23.04 11.26
N VAL A 30 25.32 -22.71 11.19
CA VAL A 30 24.34 -23.37 10.32
C VAL A 30 24.16 -22.59 9.04
N LYS A 31 24.36 -23.27 7.89
CA LYS A 31 24.11 -22.68 6.58
C LYS A 31 22.63 -22.41 6.37
N ILE A 32 22.27 -21.16 6.11
CA ILE A 32 20.89 -20.78 5.76
C ILE A 32 20.69 -21.07 4.28
N ILE A 33 19.75 -21.97 3.96
CA ILE A 33 19.35 -22.29 2.59
C ILE A 33 18.00 -21.62 2.33
N GLN A 34 17.94 -20.78 1.29
CA GLN A 34 16.71 -20.15 0.83
C GLN A 34 16.35 -20.67 -0.55
N ARG A 35 15.12 -21.17 -0.71
CA ARG A 35 14.58 -21.49 -2.04
C ARG A 35 14.30 -20.19 -2.77
N LEU A 36 14.65 -20.13 -4.05
CA LEU A 36 14.46 -18.97 -4.91
C LEU A 36 13.61 -19.37 -6.10
N GLN A 37 12.60 -18.59 -6.40
CA GLN A 37 11.78 -18.74 -7.58
C GLN A 37 12.22 -17.71 -8.63
N ILE A 38 12.33 -18.13 -9.90
CA ILE A 38 12.70 -17.26 -11.02
C ILE A 38 11.57 -17.33 -12.05
N ALA A 39 10.57 -16.45 -11.88
CA ALA A 39 9.48 -16.33 -12.85
C ALA A 39 9.12 -14.85 -13.04
N PHE A 40 9.10 -14.41 -14.30
CA PHE A 40 8.84 -13.02 -14.68
C PHE A 40 7.34 -12.73 -14.80
N ARG A 41 6.62 -12.90 -13.70
CA ARG A 41 5.19 -12.58 -13.58
C ARG A 41 4.99 -11.58 -12.47
N TRP A 42 4.26 -10.50 -12.75
CA TRP A 42 4.10 -9.36 -11.87
C TRP A 42 2.64 -8.96 -11.71
N SER A 43 2.35 -8.36 -10.58
CA SER A 43 1.10 -7.68 -10.27
C SER A 43 1.41 -6.46 -9.39
N TYR A 44 0.49 -5.52 -9.35
CA TYR A 44 0.63 -4.31 -8.56
C TYR A 44 -0.46 -4.27 -7.50
N LEU A 45 -0.04 -4.14 -6.26
CA LEU A 45 -0.93 -3.86 -5.12
C LEU A 45 -1.08 -2.36 -5.01
N VAL A 46 -2.29 -1.86 -5.12
CA VAL A 46 -2.65 -0.47 -4.80
C VAL A 46 -3.16 -0.47 -3.37
N LEU A 47 -2.60 0.37 -2.51
CA LEU A 47 -2.93 0.44 -1.09
C LEU A 47 -3.34 1.85 -0.71
N GLY A 48 -4.42 2.00 0.02
CA GLY A 48 -4.88 3.24 0.63
C GLY A 48 -4.96 3.08 2.14
N VAL A 49 -4.38 4.03 2.87
CA VAL A 49 -4.36 4.08 4.34
C VAL A 49 -5.18 5.29 4.79
N ASP A 50 -6.29 5.05 5.46
CA ASP A 50 -7.08 6.08 6.13
C ASP A 50 -6.60 6.18 7.59
N VAL A 51 -5.73 7.14 7.84
CA VAL A 51 -5.10 7.36 9.14
C VAL A 51 -6.12 7.79 10.19
N ALA A 52 -7.06 8.66 9.80
CA ALA A 52 -8.08 9.19 10.72
C ALA A 52 -9.01 8.09 11.23
N ARG A 53 -9.36 7.14 10.36
CA ARG A 53 -10.23 5.99 10.72
C ARG A 53 -9.45 4.77 11.18
N GLY A 54 -8.13 4.76 11.03
CA GLY A 54 -7.29 3.61 11.36
C GLY A 54 -7.65 2.39 10.52
N THR A 55 -7.85 2.55 9.23
CA THR A 55 -8.21 1.45 8.32
C THR A 55 -7.40 1.48 7.04
N ILE A 56 -7.38 0.34 6.34
CA ILE A 56 -6.71 0.18 5.04
C ILE A 56 -7.69 -0.34 3.99
N ARG A 57 -7.45 0.05 2.74
CA ARG A 57 -8.10 -0.44 1.53
C ARG A 57 -7.06 -0.89 0.55
N TRP A 58 -7.37 -1.85 -0.29
CA TRP A 58 -6.44 -2.29 -1.32
C TRP A 58 -7.17 -2.88 -2.51
N GLY A 59 -6.48 -2.88 -3.62
CA GLY A 59 -6.91 -3.51 -4.85
C GLY A 59 -5.73 -3.95 -5.70
N TRP A 60 -5.98 -4.70 -6.73
CA TRP A 60 -4.98 -5.24 -7.62
C TRP A 60 -5.05 -4.59 -8.99
N SER A 61 -3.89 -4.16 -9.49
CA SER A 61 -3.74 -3.62 -10.84
C SER A 61 -2.75 -4.46 -11.66
N GLN A 62 -2.92 -4.45 -12.98
CA GLN A 62 -1.99 -5.09 -13.91
C GLN A 62 -0.80 -4.19 -14.26
N GLY A 63 -0.83 -2.93 -13.85
CA GLY A 63 0.22 -1.97 -14.10
C GLY A 63 -0.02 -0.63 -13.38
N MET A 64 0.91 0.29 -13.55
CA MET A 64 0.89 1.61 -12.90
C MET A 64 0.42 2.75 -13.83
N LYS A 65 -0.12 2.44 -15.01
CA LYS A 65 -0.68 3.49 -15.88
C LYS A 65 -2.02 3.95 -15.33
N GLN A 66 -2.35 5.24 -15.50
CA GLN A 66 -3.60 5.84 -15.01
C GLN A 66 -4.84 5.00 -15.32
N ARG A 67 -4.98 4.54 -16.58
CA ARG A 67 -6.11 3.70 -17.02
C ARG A 67 -6.25 2.38 -16.25
N GLN A 68 -5.20 1.96 -15.54
CA GLN A 68 -5.18 0.72 -14.75
C GLN A 68 -5.39 1.00 -13.26
N LEU A 69 -5.01 2.19 -12.78
CA LEU A 69 -5.16 2.61 -11.38
C LEU A 69 -6.54 3.21 -11.11
N VAL A 70 -7.05 4.03 -12.03
CA VAL A 70 -8.33 4.73 -11.86
C VAL A 70 -9.48 3.79 -11.46
N PRO A 71 -9.73 2.64 -12.13
CA PRO A 71 -10.82 1.75 -11.74
C PRO A 71 -10.71 1.23 -10.31
N VAL A 72 -9.47 0.96 -9.83
CA VAL A 72 -9.25 0.48 -8.46
C VAL A 72 -9.58 1.58 -7.44
N LEU A 73 -9.22 2.81 -7.74
CA LEU A 73 -9.43 3.96 -6.84
C LEU A 73 -10.89 4.41 -6.79
N GLU A 74 -11.61 4.34 -7.91
CA GLU A 74 -13.03 4.71 -7.99
C GLU A 74 -13.91 3.81 -7.11
N GLU A 75 -13.53 2.54 -6.92
CA GLU A 75 -14.23 1.63 -6.01
C GLU A 75 -14.16 2.07 -4.54
N TRP A 76 -13.23 2.94 -4.18
CA TRP A 76 -12.97 3.23 -2.76
C TRP A 76 -13.83 4.36 -2.18
N SER A 77 -14.57 5.07 -2.99
CA SER A 77 -15.47 6.16 -2.55
C SER A 77 -14.80 7.10 -1.54
N MET A 78 -13.60 7.60 -1.85
CA MET A 78 -12.84 8.54 -1.02
C MET A 78 -13.06 9.98 -1.47
N ASP A 79 -12.83 10.94 -0.57
CA ASP A 79 -12.98 12.37 -0.83
C ASP A 79 -11.63 13.00 -1.21
N GLY A 80 -10.52 12.39 -0.79
CA GLY A 80 -9.18 12.86 -1.12
C GLY A 80 -8.12 11.76 -1.05
N VAL A 81 -7.05 11.97 -1.80
CA VAL A 81 -5.86 11.11 -1.81
C VAL A 81 -4.62 11.94 -1.52
N VAL A 82 -3.79 11.42 -0.61
CA VAL A 82 -2.42 11.91 -0.40
C VAL A 82 -1.48 10.94 -1.11
N TRP A 83 -0.64 11.46 -2.00
CA TRP A 83 0.11 10.64 -2.93
C TRP A 83 1.49 11.21 -3.23
N ASP A 84 2.39 10.41 -3.76
CA ASP A 84 3.62 10.92 -4.31
C ASP A 84 3.37 11.71 -5.63
N GLY A 85 4.40 12.41 -6.09
CA GLY A 85 4.33 13.23 -7.30
C GLY A 85 4.63 12.47 -8.59
N ALA A 86 4.49 11.16 -8.66
CA ALA A 86 4.77 10.38 -9.86
C ALA A 86 3.91 10.84 -11.07
N SER A 87 4.44 10.69 -12.28
CA SER A 87 3.75 11.11 -13.50
C SER A 87 2.40 10.41 -13.71
N SER A 88 2.28 9.15 -13.26
CA SER A 88 1.02 8.41 -13.26
C SER A 88 -0.06 9.06 -12.40
N HIS A 89 0.31 9.79 -11.35
CA HIS A 89 -0.61 10.44 -10.43
C HIS A 89 -1.04 11.85 -10.85
N ARG A 90 -0.28 12.47 -11.75
CA ARG A 90 -0.50 13.85 -12.22
C ARG A 90 -1.23 13.96 -13.56
N GLY A 91 -1.46 12.86 -14.24
CA GLY A 91 -1.98 12.87 -15.60
C GLY A 91 -3.46 13.20 -15.72
N LYS A 92 -3.90 13.37 -16.97
CA LYS A 92 -5.24 13.87 -17.31
C LYS A 92 -6.38 12.99 -16.80
N LEU A 93 -6.27 11.66 -16.96
CA LEU A 93 -7.32 10.74 -16.49
C LEU A 93 -7.47 10.79 -14.97
N MET A 94 -6.34 10.89 -14.23
CA MET A 94 -6.35 11.05 -12.78
C MET A 94 -6.98 12.40 -12.35
N GLY A 95 -7.00 13.39 -13.22
CA GLY A 95 -7.68 14.67 -12.98
C GLY A 95 -9.19 14.61 -13.10
N GLN A 96 -9.75 13.55 -13.67
CA GLN A 96 -11.19 13.38 -13.90
C GLN A 96 -11.88 12.57 -12.78
N VAL A 97 -11.08 11.95 -11.86
CA VAL A 97 -11.64 11.26 -10.71
C VAL A 97 -12.23 12.24 -9.68
N GLY A 98 -13.28 11.85 -9.01
CA GLY A 98 -14.09 12.72 -8.14
C GLY A 98 -13.48 13.01 -6.76
N PHE A 99 -12.17 12.81 -6.54
CA PHE A 99 -11.51 13.07 -5.26
C PHE A 99 -10.39 14.11 -5.38
N ALA A 100 -10.16 14.87 -4.29
CA ALA A 100 -9.06 15.82 -4.19
C ALA A 100 -7.71 15.11 -4.19
N ARG A 101 -6.68 15.73 -4.77
CA ARG A 101 -5.32 15.18 -4.83
C ARG A 101 -4.35 16.09 -4.10
N ILE A 102 -3.65 15.51 -3.12
CA ILE A 102 -2.64 16.18 -2.30
C ILE A 102 -1.32 15.44 -2.54
N PHE A 103 -0.30 16.18 -2.95
CA PHE A 103 0.98 15.56 -3.28
C PHE A 103 1.97 15.74 -2.14
N LEU A 104 2.60 14.63 -1.75
CA LEU A 104 3.74 14.64 -0.84
C LEU A 104 4.94 15.36 -1.47
N PRO A 105 5.84 15.90 -0.66
CA PRO A 105 7.12 16.40 -1.14
C PRO A 105 7.87 15.32 -1.92
N ALA A 106 8.67 15.73 -2.89
CA ALA A 106 9.49 14.79 -3.65
C ALA A 106 10.47 14.03 -2.73
N TYR A 107 10.69 12.75 -3.01
CA TYR A 107 11.63 11.88 -2.29
C TYR A 107 11.35 11.75 -0.78
N SER A 108 10.09 11.74 -0.36
CA SER A 108 9.69 11.65 1.05
C SER A 108 8.79 10.44 1.33
N PRO A 109 9.24 9.20 1.04
CA PRO A 109 8.44 7.99 1.27
C PRO A 109 8.15 7.77 2.77
N GLU A 110 8.98 8.29 3.66
CA GLU A 110 8.79 8.24 5.11
C GLU A 110 7.52 8.97 5.58
N LEU A 111 7.00 9.88 4.76
CA LEU A 111 5.74 10.58 5.05
C LEU A 111 4.51 9.78 4.61
N ASN A 112 4.69 8.69 3.86
CA ASN A 112 3.59 7.86 3.40
C ASN A 112 3.40 6.61 4.29
N PRO A 113 2.33 6.53 5.09
CA PRO A 113 2.08 5.38 5.95
C PRO A 113 1.85 4.07 5.18
N ALA A 114 1.52 4.12 3.88
CA ALA A 114 1.38 2.95 3.03
C ALA A 114 2.70 2.15 2.95
N GLU A 115 3.85 2.82 2.99
CA GLU A 115 5.17 2.15 2.97
C GLU A 115 5.38 1.23 4.19
N ARG A 116 4.85 1.59 5.36
CA ARG A 116 4.92 0.72 6.55
C ARG A 116 4.08 -0.53 6.40
N VAL A 117 2.92 -0.41 5.80
CA VAL A 117 2.08 -1.57 5.50
C VAL A 117 2.77 -2.45 4.45
N PHE A 118 3.39 -1.85 3.44
CA PHE A 118 4.18 -2.59 2.44
C PHE A 118 5.37 -3.33 3.06
N GLU A 119 6.09 -2.71 3.99
CA GLU A 119 7.18 -3.38 4.71
C GLU A 119 6.67 -4.60 5.49
N GLU A 120 5.52 -4.47 6.16
CA GLU A 120 4.91 -5.58 6.88
C GLU A 120 4.51 -6.72 5.93
N VAL A 121 3.92 -6.39 4.78
CA VAL A 121 3.59 -7.36 3.74
C VAL A 121 4.84 -8.04 3.20
N ARG A 122 5.88 -7.27 2.83
CA ARG A 122 7.16 -7.82 2.35
C ARG A 122 7.78 -8.79 3.36
N ARG A 123 7.76 -8.46 4.64
CA ARG A 123 8.30 -9.30 5.71
C ARG A 123 7.67 -10.69 5.73
N GLN A 124 6.38 -10.78 5.45
CA GLN A 124 5.62 -12.02 5.50
C GLN A 124 5.73 -12.85 4.20
N VAL A 125 5.77 -12.19 3.04
CA VAL A 125 5.65 -12.89 1.74
C VAL A 125 6.96 -13.02 0.97
N GLU A 126 7.97 -12.22 1.28
CA GLU A 126 9.26 -12.33 0.60
C GLU A 126 10.10 -13.48 1.13
N GLY A 127 10.85 -14.11 0.22
CA GLY A 127 11.64 -15.31 0.53
C GLY A 127 10.79 -16.58 0.65
N GLN A 128 9.52 -16.53 0.26
CA GLN A 128 8.66 -17.68 0.08
C GLN A 128 8.49 -17.98 -1.41
N VAL A 129 8.26 -19.27 -1.73
CA VAL A 129 7.95 -19.75 -3.09
C VAL A 129 6.45 -19.97 -3.18
N TYR A 130 5.83 -19.43 -4.20
CA TYR A 130 4.39 -19.54 -4.45
C TYR A 130 4.14 -20.30 -5.75
N PRO A 131 3.15 -21.22 -5.81
CA PRO A 131 2.85 -21.99 -7.00
C PRO A 131 2.36 -21.11 -8.17
N SER A 132 1.73 -19.97 -7.87
CA SER A 132 1.26 -19.01 -8.87
C SER A 132 1.23 -17.58 -8.31
N LEU A 133 1.07 -16.61 -9.22
CA LEU A 133 0.89 -15.20 -8.84
C LEU A 133 -0.42 -15.00 -8.06
N GLU A 134 -1.46 -15.74 -8.41
CA GLU A 134 -2.76 -15.75 -7.75
C GLU A 134 -2.65 -16.28 -6.31
N ALA A 135 -1.87 -17.34 -6.09
CA ALA A 135 -1.60 -17.86 -4.75
C ALA A 135 -0.86 -16.83 -3.88
N LYS A 136 0.10 -16.10 -4.47
CA LYS A 136 0.80 -15.01 -3.76
C LYS A 136 -0.14 -13.85 -3.45
N ARG A 137 -1.01 -13.44 -4.40
CA ARG A 137 -2.05 -12.43 -4.16
C ARG A 137 -2.98 -12.85 -3.02
N SER A 138 -3.48 -14.08 -3.03
CA SER A 138 -4.36 -14.61 -1.98
C SER A 138 -3.71 -14.58 -0.60
N ALA A 139 -2.41 -14.89 -0.51
CA ALA A 139 -1.64 -14.78 0.73
C ALA A 139 -1.54 -13.33 1.23
N ILE A 140 -1.30 -12.38 0.31
CA ILE A 140 -1.25 -10.94 0.63
C ILE A 140 -2.64 -10.45 1.06
N ASP A 141 -3.70 -10.82 0.35
CA ASP A 141 -5.08 -10.46 0.69
C ASP A 141 -5.48 -10.98 2.07
N HIS A 142 -5.07 -12.20 2.40
CA HIS A 142 -5.30 -12.77 3.73
C HIS A 142 -4.59 -11.95 4.81
N LEU A 143 -3.32 -11.63 4.61
CA LEU A 143 -2.53 -10.81 5.52
C LEU A 143 -3.14 -9.42 5.73
N LEU A 144 -3.54 -8.75 4.64
CA LEU A 144 -4.14 -7.42 4.72
C LEU A 144 -5.50 -7.44 5.42
N ARG A 145 -6.31 -8.50 5.23
CA ARG A 145 -7.56 -8.69 5.99
C ARG A 145 -7.28 -8.88 7.49
N GLN A 146 -6.29 -9.69 7.86
CA GLN A 146 -5.87 -9.86 9.25
C GLN A 146 -5.40 -8.53 9.83
N LEU A 147 -4.56 -7.79 9.11
CA LEU A 147 -4.06 -6.50 9.57
C LEU A 147 -5.20 -5.49 9.75
N ARG A 148 -6.16 -5.44 8.83
CA ARG A 148 -7.33 -4.56 8.93
C ARG A 148 -8.23 -4.91 10.11
N SER A 149 -8.36 -6.19 10.48
CA SER A 149 -9.14 -6.63 11.64
C SER A 149 -8.42 -6.40 12.98
N ASP A 150 -7.08 -6.40 12.99
CA ASP A 150 -6.28 -6.10 14.18
C ASP A 150 -6.00 -4.59 14.29
N GLN A 151 -6.96 -3.85 14.81
CA GLN A 151 -6.90 -2.41 14.96
C GLN A 151 -5.70 -1.94 15.81
N THR A 152 -5.29 -2.72 16.81
CA THR A 152 -4.16 -2.38 17.67
C THR A 152 -2.85 -2.43 16.87
N ARG A 153 -2.64 -3.51 16.11
CA ARG A 153 -1.47 -3.67 15.26
C ARG A 153 -1.44 -2.64 14.13
N LEU A 154 -2.58 -2.42 13.48
CA LEU A 154 -2.68 -1.46 12.40
C LEU A 154 -2.35 -0.04 12.88
N ARG A 155 -2.94 0.42 14.00
CA ARG A 155 -2.65 1.75 14.56
C ARG A 155 -1.19 1.94 14.96
N ARG A 156 -0.49 0.90 15.41
CA ARG A 156 0.96 0.97 15.68
C ARG A 156 1.78 1.18 14.40
N LEU A 157 1.32 0.69 13.27
CA LEU A 157 2.01 0.86 11.98
C LEU A 157 1.77 2.25 11.37
N ILE A 158 0.54 2.75 11.45
CA ILE A 158 0.10 3.92 10.68
C ILE A 158 -0.32 5.12 11.52
N GLY A 159 -0.49 4.96 12.83
CA GLY A 159 -1.13 5.95 13.71
C GLY A 159 -0.16 6.85 14.45
N TRP A 160 0.89 7.34 13.81
CA TRP A 160 1.82 8.29 14.43
C TRP A 160 1.16 9.63 14.71
N ASP A 161 1.46 10.21 15.88
CA ASP A 161 0.82 11.44 16.36
C ASP A 161 0.95 12.59 15.36
N TRP A 162 2.14 12.79 14.80
CA TRP A 162 2.37 13.84 13.80
C TRP A 162 1.54 13.63 12.53
N LEU A 163 1.36 12.37 12.09
CA LEU A 163 0.60 12.04 10.90
C LEU A 163 -0.90 12.22 11.12
N GLN A 164 -1.40 11.89 12.31
CA GLN A 164 -2.78 12.16 12.69
C GLN A 164 -3.06 13.65 12.72
N GLN A 165 -2.16 14.44 13.32
CA GLN A 165 -2.26 15.89 13.35
C GLN A 165 -2.23 16.49 11.95
N ALA A 166 -1.28 16.08 11.11
CA ALA A 166 -1.19 16.53 9.73
C ALA A 166 -2.45 16.18 8.92
N THR A 167 -2.97 14.96 9.07
CA THR A 167 -4.18 14.52 8.37
C THR A 167 -5.42 15.31 8.83
N ALA A 168 -5.50 15.66 10.11
CA ALA A 168 -6.60 16.47 10.64
C ALA A 168 -6.61 17.92 10.10
N GLN A 169 -5.47 18.43 9.64
CA GLN A 169 -5.33 19.76 9.04
C GLN A 169 -5.59 19.79 7.53
N LEU A 170 -5.76 18.62 6.90
CA LEU A 170 -6.06 18.57 5.47
C LEU A 170 -7.44 19.20 5.17
N PRO A 171 -7.59 19.84 4.00
CA PRO A 171 -8.85 20.51 3.63
C PRO A 171 -10.03 19.54 3.76
N GLN A 172 -11.02 19.94 4.57
CA GLN A 172 -12.31 19.24 4.59
C GLN A 172 -13.04 19.64 3.30
N THR A 173 -13.23 18.70 2.39
CA THR A 173 -14.07 18.95 1.20
C THR A 173 -15.48 19.25 1.64
N GLN A 174 -15.96 20.45 1.29
CA GLN A 174 -17.37 20.85 1.47
C GLN A 174 -18.27 20.10 0.49
#